data_7a51a33a085ccaba68f2e8e36dfc1e4b
#
_entry.id   7a51a33a085ccaba68f2e8e36dfc1e4b
#
_cell.length_a   1.000
_cell.length_b   1.000
_cell.length_c   1.000
_cell.angle_alpha   90.00
_cell.angle_beta   90.00
_cell.angle_gamma   90.00
#
_symmetry.space_group_name_H-M   'P 1'
#
loop_
_entity.id
_entity.type
_entity.pdbx_description
1 polymer ?
#
loop_
_entity_poly.entity_id
_entity_poly.type
_entity_poly.pdbx_seq_one_letter_code
_entity_poly.pdbx_strand_id
1 'polypeptide(L)'
;LYFIGLYDYRSLDDMTAVELKEQLAKSWDEFKLLTTDESVELQMDPTAESEVKKNFFARLIPTSTPKLLVAFIHEKNAEISGWTYAHELGRMHLQQTFEDQISTTCYDNATEENADDLIAKAIADGNNLIFTTSPPLLKASLKAAIEHPEVKILNCSLNTSHRYIRTYYARMYEAKFLMGAIAGAMSKNGKIGYIADYPIFGMTANINAFALGAKMV
;
A
#
# COMPACT_ATOMS: atom_id res chain seq x y z
N LEU A 1 -0.93 5.44 11.41
CA LEU A 1 -0.97 5.01 12.83
C LEU A 1 -0.84 6.20 13.78
N TYR A 2 -0.03 7.19 13.45
CA TYR A 2 0.14 8.40 14.28
C TYR A 2 -1.10 9.29 14.30
N PHE A 3 -1.82 9.39 13.20
CA PHE A 3 -3.00 10.23 13.09
C PHE A 3 -4.20 9.69 13.90
N ILE A 4 -4.32 8.37 14.01
CA ILE A 4 -5.38 7.71 14.79
C ILE A 4 -5.08 7.73 16.30
N GLY A 5 -3.81 7.76 16.69
CA GLY A 5 -3.39 7.80 18.10
C GLY A 5 -3.49 9.17 18.76
N LEU A 6 -3.60 10.25 17.99
CA LEU A 6 -3.63 11.62 18.51
C LEU A 6 -5.06 12.15 18.78
N TYR A 7 -6.10 11.49 18.26
CA TYR A 7 -7.48 11.94 18.42
C TYR A 7 -8.32 10.88 19.14
N ASP A 8 -8.72 11.17 20.36
CA ASP A 8 -9.81 10.46 21.01
C ASP A 8 -11.11 10.85 20.28
N TYR A 9 -11.76 9.90 19.64
CA TYR A 9 -13.04 10.09 18.95
C TYR A 9 -14.07 10.85 19.77
N ARG A 10 -14.03 10.67 21.10
CA ARG A 10 -14.95 11.29 22.04
C ARG A 10 -14.76 12.79 22.21
N SER A 11 -13.57 13.30 21.89
CA SER A 11 -13.28 14.73 21.96
C SER A 11 -13.71 15.51 20.72
N LEU A 12 -13.96 14.83 19.60
CA LEU A 12 -14.37 15.48 18.34
C LEU A 12 -15.88 15.79 18.32
N ASP A 13 -16.69 15.03 19.03
CA ASP A 13 -18.15 15.22 19.06
C ASP A 13 -18.55 16.52 19.81
N ASP A 14 -17.69 17.01 20.69
CA ASP A 14 -17.92 18.24 21.48
C ASP A 14 -17.26 19.49 20.86
N MET A 15 -16.53 19.36 19.75
CA MET A 15 -15.84 20.46 19.10
C MET A 15 -16.77 21.26 18.19
N THR A 16 -16.68 22.58 18.28
CA THR A 16 -17.29 23.46 17.29
C THR A 16 -16.55 23.34 15.93
N ALA A 17 -17.24 23.65 14.83
CA ALA A 17 -16.65 23.64 13.49
C ALA A 17 -15.39 24.51 13.36
N VAL A 18 -15.30 25.60 14.18
CA VAL A 18 -14.14 26.50 14.19
C VAL A 18 -12.95 25.83 14.91
N GLU A 19 -13.18 25.25 16.09
CA GLU A 19 -12.15 24.53 16.83
C GLU A 19 -11.60 23.32 16.06
N LEU A 20 -12.48 22.58 15.38
CA LEU A 20 -12.09 21.46 14.54
C LEU A 20 -11.22 21.95 13.38
N LYS A 21 -11.56 23.07 12.76
CA LYS A 21 -10.80 23.65 11.63
C LYS A 21 -9.41 24.14 12.10
N GLU A 22 -9.31 24.77 13.25
CA GLU A 22 -8.04 25.19 13.84
C GLU A 22 -7.16 23.99 14.20
N GLN A 23 -7.76 22.96 14.79
CA GLN A 23 -7.04 21.73 15.15
C GLN A 23 -6.55 20.96 13.93
N LEU A 24 -7.36 20.90 12.86
CA LEU A 24 -6.96 20.30 11.59
C LEU A 24 -5.83 21.07 10.91
N ALA A 25 -5.88 22.41 10.95
CA ALA A 25 -4.83 23.26 10.41
C ALA A 25 -3.51 23.04 11.17
N LYS A 26 -3.56 23.01 12.52
CA LYS A 26 -2.40 22.72 13.37
C LYS A 26 -1.82 21.34 13.10
N SER A 27 -2.67 20.32 13.01
CA SER A 27 -2.23 18.94 12.71
C SER A 27 -1.67 18.80 11.29
N TRP A 28 -2.18 19.60 10.35
CA TRP A 28 -1.65 19.65 9.00
C TRP A 28 -0.25 20.28 8.95
N ASP A 29 -0.02 21.33 9.73
CA ASP A 29 1.29 21.96 9.82
C ASP A 29 2.30 21.05 10.53
N GLU A 30 1.88 20.34 11.58
CA GLU A 30 2.71 19.30 12.25
C GLU A 30 3.01 18.15 11.29
N PHE A 31 2.03 17.71 10.49
CA PHE A 31 2.20 16.69 9.47
C PHE A 31 3.14 17.15 8.35
N LYS A 32 3.02 18.39 7.90
CA LYS A 32 3.94 19.01 6.95
C LYS A 32 5.39 19.01 7.47
N LEU A 33 5.59 19.36 8.73
CA LEU A 33 6.91 19.32 9.37
C LEU A 33 7.50 17.91 9.36
N LEU A 34 6.69 16.90 9.62
CA LEU A 34 7.10 15.50 9.58
C LEU A 34 7.38 14.97 8.18
N THR A 35 6.73 15.54 7.15
CA THR A 35 6.87 15.08 5.76
C THR A 35 7.88 15.91 4.95
N THR A 36 8.24 17.10 5.44
CA THR A 36 9.24 17.98 4.81
C THR A 36 10.60 17.98 5.52
N ASP A 37 10.71 17.25 6.63
CA ASP A 37 12.01 17.01 7.26
C ASP A 37 12.84 16.13 6.31
N GLU A 38 13.92 16.68 5.77
CA GLU A 38 14.85 15.99 4.86
C GLU A 38 15.43 14.71 5.49
N SER A 39 15.35 14.57 6.81
CA SER A 39 15.70 13.34 7.52
C SER A 39 14.70 12.20 7.28
N VAL A 40 13.50 12.49 6.77
CA VAL A 40 12.46 11.52 6.38
C VAL A 40 12.42 11.29 4.86
N GLU A 41 13.16 12.05 4.05
CA GLU A 41 13.57 11.49 2.78
C GLU A 41 14.15 10.12 3.12
N LEU A 42 13.49 9.07 2.60
CA LEU A 42 14.10 7.75 2.52
C LEU A 42 15.50 8.02 1.96
N GLN A 43 16.42 8.26 2.85
CA GLN A 43 17.80 7.97 2.57
C GLN A 43 17.78 6.48 2.29
N MET A 44 17.57 6.14 1.05
CA MET A 44 18.19 4.96 0.48
C MET A 44 19.61 5.10 0.94
N ASP A 45 19.90 4.42 2.06
CA ASP A 45 21.17 4.54 2.74
C ASP A 45 22.25 4.37 1.67
N PRO A 46 22.98 5.42 1.25
CA PRO A 46 24.04 5.27 0.24
C PRO A 46 25.14 4.36 0.77
N THR A 47 25.12 4.02 2.07
CA THR A 47 25.93 2.96 2.66
C THR A 47 25.33 1.56 2.43
N ALA A 48 24.10 1.42 1.94
CA ALA A 48 23.63 0.16 1.38
C ALA A 48 24.30 -0.14 0.02
N GLU A 49 24.83 0.82 -0.67
CA GLU A 49 26.06 0.63 -1.45
C GLU A 49 27.22 0.46 -0.49
N SER A 50 27.11 -0.52 0.40
CA SER A 50 28.27 -0.96 1.13
C SER A 50 29.34 -1.13 0.07
N GLU A 51 30.42 -0.40 0.22
CA GLU A 51 31.70 -0.70 -0.36
C GLU A 51 32.03 -2.18 -0.14
N VAL A 52 31.34 -3.06 -0.84
CA VAL A 52 31.95 -4.29 -1.28
C VAL A 52 33.09 -3.76 -2.12
N LYS A 53 34.27 -3.61 -1.50
CA LYS A 53 35.54 -3.52 -2.21
C LYS A 53 35.56 -4.75 -3.11
N LYS A 54 34.96 -4.59 -4.31
CA LYS A 54 34.93 -5.61 -5.34
C LYS A 54 36.39 -5.80 -5.66
N ASN A 55 36.99 -6.87 -5.13
CA ASN A 55 38.34 -7.25 -5.49
C ASN A 55 38.41 -7.19 -7.00
N PHE A 56 39.51 -6.63 -7.51
CA PHE A 56 39.76 -6.46 -8.95
C PHE A 56 39.41 -7.69 -9.79
N PHE A 57 39.61 -8.89 -9.23
CA PHE A 57 39.23 -10.17 -9.83
C PHE A 57 37.70 -10.42 -9.89
N ALA A 58 36.89 -9.86 -8.97
CA ALA A 58 35.46 -9.97 -9.03
C ALA A 58 34.83 -9.15 -10.17
N ARG A 59 35.58 -8.17 -10.71
CA ARG A 59 35.18 -7.40 -11.91
C ARG A 59 35.35 -8.17 -13.22
N LEU A 60 36.18 -9.22 -13.22
CA LEU A 60 36.48 -10.02 -14.41
C LEU A 60 35.56 -11.23 -14.58
N ILE A 61 34.82 -11.59 -13.57
CA ILE A 61 33.78 -12.63 -13.64
C ILE A 61 32.44 -11.91 -13.78
N PRO A 62 31.74 -12.05 -14.92
CA PRO A 62 30.38 -11.57 -15.02
C PRO A 62 29.53 -12.44 -14.09
N THR A 63 29.41 -12.04 -12.82
CA THR A 63 28.37 -12.54 -11.96
C THR A 63 27.07 -11.96 -12.46
N SER A 64 26.35 -12.71 -13.27
CA SER A 64 24.95 -12.39 -13.53
C SER A 64 24.24 -12.46 -12.19
N THR A 65 23.91 -11.30 -11.62
CA THR A 65 23.00 -11.23 -10.47
C THR A 65 21.74 -11.96 -10.88
N PRO A 66 21.29 -12.98 -10.12
CA PRO A 66 20.09 -13.68 -10.51
C PRO A 66 18.95 -12.68 -10.62
N LYS A 67 18.24 -12.72 -11.74
CA LYS A 67 17.12 -11.84 -12.02
C LYS A 67 16.03 -12.09 -10.99
N LEU A 68 15.53 -11.03 -10.36
CA LEU A 68 14.41 -11.14 -9.44
C LEU A 68 13.12 -11.35 -10.24
N LEU A 69 12.42 -12.45 -10.01
CA LEU A 69 11.15 -12.76 -10.64
C LEU A 69 10.00 -12.35 -9.71
N VAL A 70 9.18 -11.42 -10.16
CA VAL A 70 8.15 -10.77 -9.34
C VAL A 70 6.77 -11.06 -9.91
N ALA A 71 5.90 -11.64 -9.10
CA ALA A 71 4.49 -11.86 -9.45
C ALA A 71 3.58 -10.82 -8.79
N PHE A 72 2.57 -10.39 -9.53
CA PHE A 72 1.46 -9.60 -9.02
C PHE A 72 0.17 -10.42 -9.20
N ILE A 73 -0.56 -10.62 -8.10
CA ILE A 73 -1.82 -11.38 -8.08
C ILE A 73 -2.96 -10.42 -7.77
N HIS A 74 -3.87 -10.26 -8.73
CA HIS A 74 -4.94 -9.29 -8.72
C HIS A 74 -6.31 -9.97 -8.66
N GLU A 75 -7.27 -9.39 -7.93
CA GLU A 75 -8.67 -9.85 -7.92
C GLU A 75 -9.39 -9.61 -9.26
N LYS A 76 -8.97 -8.60 -9.99
CA LYS A 76 -9.56 -8.22 -11.29
C LYS A 76 -8.45 -7.80 -12.23
N ASN A 77 -8.77 -7.73 -13.52
CA ASN A 77 -7.85 -7.14 -14.46
C ASN A 77 -7.85 -5.59 -14.40
N ALA A 78 -6.83 -4.96 -14.95
CA ALA A 78 -6.65 -3.52 -14.94
C ALA A 78 -7.69 -2.74 -15.76
N GLU A 79 -8.37 -3.38 -16.70
CA GLU A 79 -9.36 -2.74 -17.58
C GLU A 79 -10.67 -2.42 -16.84
N ILE A 80 -11.02 -3.24 -15.84
CA ILE A 80 -12.28 -3.11 -15.10
C ILE A 80 -12.11 -2.65 -13.65
N SER A 81 -10.87 -2.52 -13.16
CA SER A 81 -10.56 -2.13 -11.78
C SER A 81 -9.52 -1.03 -11.74
N GLY A 82 -9.93 0.14 -11.28
CA GLY A 82 -8.99 1.26 -11.02
C GLY A 82 -7.94 0.93 -9.95
N TRP A 83 -8.28 0.05 -8.99
CA TRP A 83 -7.34 -0.46 -7.99
C TRP A 83 -6.24 -1.31 -8.64
N THR A 84 -6.62 -2.26 -9.49
CA THR A 84 -5.66 -3.08 -10.24
C THR A 84 -4.86 -2.24 -11.22
N TYR A 85 -5.51 -1.28 -11.90
CA TYR A 85 -4.82 -0.36 -12.81
C TYR A 85 -3.72 0.43 -12.11
N ALA A 86 -3.97 0.92 -10.90
CA ALA A 86 -2.95 1.64 -10.11
C ALA A 86 -1.76 0.72 -9.74
N HIS A 87 -2.01 -0.55 -9.40
CA HIS A 87 -0.95 -1.53 -9.16
C HIS A 87 -0.16 -1.85 -10.44
N GLU A 88 -0.84 -1.95 -11.58
CA GLU A 88 -0.20 -2.17 -12.87
C GLU A 88 0.70 -1.00 -13.29
N LEU A 89 0.28 0.25 -13.03
CA LEU A 89 1.16 1.40 -13.23
C LEU A 89 2.43 1.29 -12.39
N GLY A 90 2.30 0.88 -11.12
CA GLY A 90 3.44 0.63 -10.23
C GLY A 90 4.33 -0.49 -10.74
N ARG A 91 3.74 -1.61 -11.21
CA ARG A 91 4.49 -2.72 -11.79
C ARG A 91 5.27 -2.31 -13.05
N MET A 92 4.63 -1.57 -13.94
CA MET A 92 5.28 -1.09 -15.16
C MET A 92 6.43 -0.13 -14.83
N HIS A 93 6.21 0.76 -13.87
CA HIS A 93 7.28 1.65 -13.39
C HIS A 93 8.44 0.87 -12.78
N LEU A 94 8.16 -0.14 -11.96
CA LEU A 94 9.16 -1.04 -11.39
C LEU A 94 9.97 -1.74 -12.50
N GLN A 95 9.27 -2.33 -13.49
CA GLN A 95 9.91 -3.00 -14.63
C GLN A 95 10.80 -2.06 -15.43
N GLN A 96 10.37 -0.82 -15.64
CA GLN A 96 11.12 0.19 -16.37
C GLN A 96 12.34 0.69 -15.58
N THR A 97 12.20 0.84 -14.26
CA THR A 97 13.28 1.36 -13.41
C THR A 97 14.41 0.35 -13.25
N PHE A 98 14.09 -0.93 -13.14
CA PHE A 98 15.08 -1.98 -12.86
C PHE A 98 15.40 -2.88 -14.07
N GLU A 99 14.74 -2.65 -15.22
CA GLU A 99 14.99 -3.29 -16.52
C GLU A 99 15.48 -4.76 -16.43
N ASP A 100 16.79 -4.97 -16.60
CA ASP A 100 17.36 -6.31 -16.66
C ASP A 100 17.46 -7.02 -15.30
N GLN A 101 17.30 -6.30 -14.18
CA GLN A 101 17.43 -6.85 -12.84
C GLN A 101 16.18 -7.61 -12.39
N ILE A 102 15.01 -7.25 -12.93
CA ILE A 102 13.75 -7.85 -12.57
C ILE A 102 12.96 -8.32 -13.80
N SER A 103 12.05 -9.25 -13.56
CA SER A 103 11.00 -9.62 -14.51
C SER A 103 9.69 -9.71 -13.76
N THR A 104 8.63 -9.14 -14.33
CA THR A 104 7.32 -9.10 -13.67
C THR A 104 6.29 -9.90 -14.43
N THR A 105 5.40 -10.60 -13.70
CA THR A 105 4.28 -11.39 -14.25
C THR A 105 3.01 -11.05 -13.49
N CYS A 106 1.86 -11.02 -14.18
CA CYS A 106 0.55 -10.77 -13.58
C CYS A 106 -0.32 -12.01 -13.64
N TYR A 107 -1.12 -12.20 -12.58
CA TYR A 107 -2.13 -13.24 -12.46
C TYR A 107 -3.44 -12.55 -12.03
N ASP A 108 -4.39 -12.47 -12.93
CA ASP A 108 -5.65 -11.78 -12.72
C ASP A 108 -6.77 -12.72 -12.27
N ASN A 109 -7.88 -12.12 -11.79
CA ASN A 109 -9.10 -12.80 -11.38
C ASN A 109 -8.91 -13.77 -10.19
N ALA A 110 -8.04 -13.39 -9.25
CA ALA A 110 -7.90 -14.10 -8.00
C ALA A 110 -9.15 -13.90 -7.13
N THR A 111 -9.63 -15.00 -6.55
CA THR A 111 -10.70 -15.03 -5.55
C THR A 111 -10.20 -15.75 -4.31
N GLU A 112 -10.94 -15.70 -3.20
CA GLU A 112 -10.59 -16.47 -2.00
C GLU A 112 -10.50 -17.98 -2.27
N GLU A 113 -11.28 -18.48 -3.25
CA GLU A 113 -11.33 -19.91 -3.59
C GLU A 113 -10.14 -20.36 -4.44
N ASN A 114 -9.67 -19.52 -5.37
CA ASN A 114 -8.58 -19.89 -6.30
C ASN A 114 -7.21 -19.27 -5.96
N ALA A 115 -7.13 -18.46 -4.92
CA ALA A 115 -5.90 -17.76 -4.55
C ALA A 115 -4.74 -18.71 -4.23
N ASP A 116 -5.02 -19.83 -3.54
CA ASP A 116 -4.01 -20.85 -3.24
C ASP A 116 -3.38 -21.38 -4.54
N ASP A 117 -4.21 -21.72 -5.55
CA ASP A 117 -3.75 -22.26 -6.82
C ASP A 117 -2.96 -21.23 -7.63
N LEU A 118 -3.41 -19.97 -7.64
CA LEU A 118 -2.72 -18.89 -8.36
C LEU A 118 -1.36 -18.55 -7.72
N ILE A 119 -1.28 -18.54 -6.38
CA ILE A 119 -0.01 -18.34 -5.68
C ILE A 119 0.92 -19.53 -5.95
N ALA A 120 0.43 -20.76 -5.84
CA ALA A 120 1.21 -21.96 -6.13
C ALA A 120 1.72 -21.95 -7.59
N LYS A 121 0.89 -21.55 -8.54
CA LYS A 121 1.30 -21.37 -9.94
C LYS A 121 2.40 -20.31 -10.07
N ALA A 122 2.25 -19.15 -9.43
CA ALA A 122 3.26 -18.10 -9.47
C ALA A 122 4.61 -18.58 -8.91
N ILE A 123 4.60 -19.39 -7.84
CA ILE A 123 5.81 -20.01 -7.27
C ILE A 123 6.40 -21.03 -8.25
N ALA A 124 5.57 -21.90 -8.84
CA ALA A 124 6.01 -22.90 -9.82
C ALA A 124 6.61 -22.26 -11.09
N ASP A 125 6.11 -21.09 -11.49
CA ASP A 125 6.66 -20.29 -12.59
C ASP A 125 8.00 -19.60 -12.22
N GLY A 126 8.51 -19.83 -10.99
CA GLY A 126 9.83 -19.39 -10.51
C GLY A 126 9.84 -18.02 -9.86
N ASN A 127 8.68 -17.41 -9.61
CA ASN A 127 8.64 -16.11 -8.93
C ASN A 127 9.07 -16.27 -7.46
N ASN A 128 9.98 -15.41 -7.03
CA ASN A 128 10.54 -15.43 -5.67
C ASN A 128 10.12 -14.20 -4.82
N LEU A 129 9.42 -13.25 -5.46
CA LEU A 129 8.75 -12.14 -4.79
C LEU A 129 7.31 -12.05 -5.33
N ILE A 130 6.32 -12.10 -4.44
CA ILE A 130 4.91 -12.12 -4.83
C ILE A 130 4.17 -11.00 -4.10
N PHE A 131 3.46 -10.17 -4.85
CA PHE A 131 2.53 -9.18 -4.36
C PHE A 131 1.10 -9.66 -4.57
N THR A 132 0.36 -9.90 -3.50
CA THR A 132 -1.09 -10.08 -3.54
C THR A 132 -1.75 -8.75 -3.24
N THR A 133 -2.52 -8.23 -4.19
CA THR A 133 -2.88 -6.80 -4.24
C THR A 133 -4.17 -6.45 -3.54
N SER A 134 -4.72 -7.36 -2.74
CA SER A 134 -5.97 -7.12 -2.02
C SER A 134 -6.07 -7.88 -0.70
N PRO A 135 -6.89 -7.35 0.26
CA PRO A 135 -7.06 -7.95 1.57
C PRO A 135 -7.62 -9.39 1.58
N PRO A 136 -8.59 -9.77 0.74
CA PRO A 136 -9.11 -11.15 0.70
C PRO A 136 -8.06 -12.22 0.45
N LEU A 137 -6.99 -11.86 -0.25
CA LEU A 137 -5.90 -12.80 -0.58
C LEU A 137 -4.92 -13.05 0.59
N LEU A 138 -5.11 -12.38 1.74
CA LEU A 138 -4.17 -12.47 2.88
C LEU A 138 -4.03 -13.90 3.41
N LYS A 139 -5.13 -14.64 3.54
CA LYS A 139 -5.13 -16.01 4.10
C LYS A 139 -4.31 -16.96 3.23
N ALA A 140 -4.54 -16.96 1.93
CA ALA A 140 -3.79 -17.76 0.97
C ALA A 140 -2.31 -17.33 0.93
N SER A 141 -2.05 -16.02 0.98
CA SER A 141 -0.70 -15.46 1.05
C SER A 141 0.07 -15.93 2.28
N LEU A 142 -0.58 -15.95 3.45
CA LEU A 142 0.04 -16.41 4.71
C LEU A 142 0.35 -17.90 4.65
N LYS A 143 -0.58 -18.72 4.16
CA LYS A 143 -0.40 -20.16 3.98
C LYS A 143 0.81 -20.44 3.08
N ALA A 144 0.85 -19.83 1.90
CA ALA A 144 1.96 -20.00 0.96
C ALA A 144 3.30 -19.51 1.55
N ALA A 145 3.32 -18.40 2.29
CA ALA A 145 4.55 -17.89 2.92
C ALA A 145 5.10 -18.81 4.02
N ILE A 146 4.24 -19.61 4.66
CA ILE A 146 4.65 -20.65 5.64
C ILE A 146 5.18 -21.90 4.93
N GLU A 147 4.52 -22.32 3.85
CA GLU A 147 4.88 -23.49 3.06
C GLU A 147 6.14 -23.26 2.20
N HIS A 148 6.37 -22.01 1.77
CA HIS A 148 7.47 -21.60 0.89
C HIS A 148 8.29 -20.45 1.51
N PRO A 149 9.07 -20.70 2.58
CA PRO A 149 9.82 -19.65 3.29
C PRO A 149 10.91 -18.98 2.43
N GLU A 150 11.33 -19.60 1.33
CA GLU A 150 12.26 -19.07 0.34
C GLU A 150 11.63 -17.96 -0.53
N VAL A 151 10.29 -17.95 -0.68
CA VAL A 151 9.54 -16.95 -1.44
C VAL A 151 9.12 -15.81 -0.53
N LYS A 152 9.30 -14.59 -0.97
CA LYS A 152 8.83 -13.41 -0.23
C LYS A 152 7.45 -13.00 -0.71
N ILE A 153 6.48 -12.98 0.21
CA ILE A 153 5.10 -12.61 -0.12
C ILE A 153 4.72 -11.36 0.65
N LEU A 154 4.18 -10.38 -0.07
CA LEU A 154 3.62 -9.14 0.47
C LEU A 154 2.14 -9.05 0.11
N ASN A 155 1.30 -8.68 1.09
CA ASN A 155 -0.13 -8.50 0.87
C ASN A 155 -0.55 -7.05 1.05
N CYS A 156 -1.32 -6.54 0.11
CA CYS A 156 -1.90 -5.19 0.18
C CYS A 156 -3.10 -5.19 1.12
N SER A 157 -2.86 -4.88 2.38
CA SER A 157 -3.89 -4.75 3.41
C SER A 157 -3.42 -3.90 4.57
N LEU A 158 -4.38 -3.44 5.38
CA LEU A 158 -4.13 -2.73 6.65
C LEU A 158 -3.98 -3.69 7.85
N ASN A 159 -3.95 -4.99 7.61
CA ASN A 159 -3.76 -5.96 8.67
C ASN A 159 -2.35 -5.89 9.25
N THR A 160 -2.20 -6.36 10.48
CA THR A 160 -0.90 -6.48 11.14
C THR A 160 0.00 -7.43 10.37
N SER A 161 1.26 -7.03 10.15
CA SER A 161 2.25 -7.93 9.56
C SER A 161 2.44 -9.17 10.42
N HIS A 162 2.57 -10.31 9.78
CA HIS A 162 2.89 -11.58 10.42
C HIS A 162 4.39 -11.89 10.28
N ARG A 163 4.90 -12.87 11.06
CA ARG A 163 6.31 -13.29 10.99
C ARG A 163 6.75 -13.66 9.56
N TYR A 164 5.87 -14.28 8.80
CA TYR A 164 6.17 -14.82 7.46
C TYR A 164 5.72 -13.92 6.31
N ILE A 165 4.83 -12.97 6.57
CA ILE A 165 4.28 -12.08 5.54
C ILE A 165 4.35 -10.63 5.99
N ARG A 166 4.65 -9.73 5.06
CA ARG A 166 4.53 -8.30 5.28
C ARG A 166 3.30 -7.76 4.59
N THR A 167 2.61 -6.86 5.27
CA THR A 167 1.51 -6.11 4.68
C THR A 167 2.00 -4.72 4.27
N TYR A 168 1.44 -4.20 3.20
CA TYR A 168 1.67 -2.84 2.75
C TYR A 168 0.34 -2.18 2.40
N TYR A 169 0.27 -0.86 2.54
CA TYR A 169 -0.92 -0.08 2.18
C TYR A 169 -0.55 1.39 2.02
N ALA A 170 -1.27 2.10 1.14
CA ALA A 170 -1.12 3.53 0.99
C ALA A 170 -1.97 4.29 2.05
N ARG A 171 -1.63 5.55 2.31
CA ARG A 171 -2.40 6.45 3.19
C ARG A 171 -3.68 6.93 2.51
N MET A 172 -4.57 6.00 2.19
CA MET A 172 -5.80 6.28 1.42
C MET A 172 -6.72 7.28 2.11
N TYR A 173 -6.65 7.38 3.45
CA TYR A 173 -7.44 8.34 4.21
C TYR A 173 -7.15 9.81 3.82
N GLU A 174 -5.94 10.14 3.37
CA GLU A 174 -5.61 11.49 2.88
C GLU A 174 -6.40 11.82 1.62
N ALA A 175 -6.41 10.93 0.64
CA ALA A 175 -7.22 11.07 -0.57
C ALA A 175 -8.72 11.05 -0.23
N LYS A 176 -9.15 10.24 0.73
CA LYS A 176 -10.56 10.18 1.17
C LYS A 176 -11.02 11.48 1.82
N PHE A 177 -10.14 12.16 2.57
CA PHE A 177 -10.44 13.50 3.09
C PHE A 177 -10.72 14.51 1.97
N LEU A 178 -9.86 14.56 0.96
CA LEU A 178 -10.07 15.44 -0.20
C LEU A 178 -11.35 15.10 -0.98
N MET A 179 -11.62 13.81 -1.18
CA MET A 179 -12.86 13.35 -1.79
C MET A 179 -14.09 13.77 -0.98
N GLY A 180 -13.98 13.72 0.35
CA GLY A 180 -15.01 14.18 1.27
C GLY A 180 -15.27 15.69 1.11
N ALA A 181 -14.22 16.51 1.07
CA ALA A 181 -14.35 17.95 0.87
C ALA A 181 -15.01 18.28 -0.48
N ILE A 182 -14.63 17.60 -1.55
CA ILE A 182 -15.29 17.75 -2.87
C ILE A 182 -16.76 17.35 -2.80
N ALA A 183 -17.07 16.21 -2.17
CA ALA A 183 -18.45 15.74 -2.03
C ALA A 183 -19.30 16.71 -1.18
N GLY A 184 -18.73 17.27 -0.11
CA GLY A 184 -19.37 18.30 0.71
C GLY A 184 -19.71 19.55 -0.09
N ALA A 185 -18.71 20.07 -0.82
CA ALA A 185 -18.89 21.25 -1.67
C ALA A 185 -19.93 21.04 -2.80
N MET A 186 -20.06 19.83 -3.31
CA MET A 186 -21.00 19.49 -4.38
C MET A 186 -22.40 19.13 -3.88
N SER A 187 -22.57 18.82 -2.60
CA SER A 187 -23.85 18.40 -2.03
C SER A 187 -24.82 19.57 -1.89
N LYS A 188 -25.96 19.52 -2.61
CA LYS A 188 -26.97 20.58 -2.58
C LYS A 188 -27.87 20.54 -1.33
N ASN A 189 -27.97 19.41 -0.67
CA ASN A 189 -28.89 19.18 0.45
C ASN A 189 -28.18 18.73 1.74
N GLY A 190 -26.85 18.75 1.77
CA GLY A 190 -26.06 18.33 2.92
C GLY A 190 -26.12 16.82 3.21
N LYS A 191 -26.67 16.01 2.30
CA LYS A 191 -26.78 14.55 2.46
C LYS A 191 -25.79 13.87 1.52
N ILE A 192 -24.92 13.04 2.09
CA ILE A 192 -23.89 12.29 1.38
C ILE A 192 -23.95 10.84 1.85
N GLY A 193 -23.96 9.90 0.89
CA GLY A 193 -23.83 8.49 1.16
C GLY A 193 -22.38 8.04 0.97
N TYR A 194 -21.93 7.11 1.81
CA TYR A 194 -20.63 6.47 1.67
C TYR A 194 -20.80 4.95 1.63
N ILE A 195 -20.31 4.33 0.58
CA ILE A 195 -20.26 2.87 0.47
C ILE A 195 -18.84 2.44 0.80
N ALA A 196 -18.69 1.71 1.90
CA ALA A 196 -17.43 1.12 2.28
C ALA A 196 -17.21 -0.20 1.54
N ASP A 197 -15.95 -0.54 1.35
CA ASP A 197 -15.49 -1.75 0.71
C ASP A 197 -15.43 -2.92 1.73
N TYR A 198 -14.27 -3.49 1.95
CA TYR A 198 -14.09 -4.58 2.89
C TYR A 198 -14.13 -4.14 4.35
N PRO A 199 -14.70 -4.94 5.28
CA PRO A 199 -14.70 -4.66 6.71
C PRO A 199 -13.33 -4.97 7.35
N ILE A 200 -12.27 -4.33 6.84
CA ILE A 200 -10.90 -4.53 7.30
C ILE A 200 -10.48 -3.47 8.32
N PHE A 201 -9.47 -3.80 9.10
CA PHE A 201 -8.83 -2.86 10.01
C PHE A 201 -8.38 -1.59 9.25
N GLY A 202 -8.69 -0.43 9.81
CA GLY A 202 -8.34 0.86 9.19
C GLY A 202 -9.37 1.41 8.20
N MET A 203 -10.39 0.65 7.79
CA MET A 203 -11.48 1.18 6.96
C MET A 203 -12.21 2.34 7.65
N THR A 204 -12.35 2.28 8.96
CA THR A 204 -12.93 3.36 9.77
C THR A 204 -12.19 4.67 9.61
N ALA A 205 -10.84 4.64 9.49
CA ALA A 205 -10.05 5.84 9.24
C ALA A 205 -10.40 6.49 7.89
N ASN A 206 -10.62 5.68 6.84
CA ASN A 206 -11.03 6.17 5.53
C ASN A 206 -12.41 6.82 5.56
N ILE A 207 -13.37 6.20 6.26
CA ILE A 207 -14.74 6.72 6.41
C ILE A 207 -14.72 8.04 7.19
N ASN A 208 -13.98 8.08 8.30
CA ASN A 208 -13.88 9.26 9.15
C ASN A 208 -13.19 10.42 8.42
N ALA A 209 -12.10 10.14 7.69
CA ALA A 209 -11.42 11.15 6.91
C ALA A 209 -12.34 11.77 5.84
N PHE A 210 -13.11 10.93 5.15
CA PHE A 210 -14.11 11.40 4.19
C PHE A 210 -15.19 12.27 4.88
N ALA A 211 -15.72 11.81 6.01
CA ALA A 211 -16.73 12.56 6.75
C ALA A 211 -16.20 13.90 7.26
N LEU A 212 -14.96 13.95 7.75
CA LEU A 212 -14.30 15.18 8.17
C LEU A 212 -14.11 16.15 6.98
N GLY A 213 -13.65 15.65 5.84
CA GLY A 213 -13.54 16.46 4.62
C GLY A 213 -14.88 17.04 4.19
N ALA A 214 -15.96 16.25 4.20
CA ALA A 214 -17.29 16.68 3.82
C ALA A 214 -17.88 17.72 4.78
N LYS A 215 -17.53 17.67 6.06
CA LYS A 215 -17.98 18.64 7.06
C LYS A 215 -17.20 19.96 7.03
N MET A 216 -16.02 19.98 6.41
CA MET A 216 -15.14 21.16 6.39
C MET A 216 -15.66 22.27 5.47
N VAL A 217 -16.46 21.93 4.50
CA VAL A 217 -17.03 22.81 3.46
C VAL A 217 -18.54 22.89 3.56
#